data_afa90619b9c0d72f2df7742e01c514a4
#
_entry.id   afa90619b9c0d72f2df7742e01c514a4
#
_cell.length_a   1.000
_cell.length_b   1.000
_cell.length_c   1.000
_cell.angle_alpha   90.00
_cell.angle_beta   90.00
_cell.angle_gamma   90.00
#
_symmetry.space_group_name_H-M   'P 1'
#
loop_
_entity.id
_entity.type
_entity.pdbx_description
1 polymer ?
#
loop_
_entity_poly.entity_id
_entity_poly.type
_entity_poly.pdbx_seq_one_letter_code
_entity_poly.pdbx_strand_id
1 'polypeptide(L)'
;SGNNRITPAALVKALQLSAARPELSAVLAGLPVAAATGTLGTRFADDQSAAARGLVRAKSGSLDGVSSLAGYTPSSDGALIAFAVIGNGLPTDQDIRPWFDHVAAALAGCDCAG
;
A
#
# COMPACT_ATOMS: atom_id res chain seq x y z
N SER A 1 16.53 5.66 -7.32
CA SER A 1 16.84 6.82 -8.13
C SER A 1 15.59 7.29 -8.88
N GLY A 2 15.48 8.61 -9.10
CA GLY A 2 14.35 9.19 -9.84
C GLY A 2 14.28 8.76 -11.30
N ASN A 3 15.34 8.15 -11.83
CA ASN A 3 15.39 7.63 -13.19
C ASN A 3 14.85 6.20 -13.30
N ASN A 4 14.65 5.52 -12.20
CA ASN A 4 14.06 4.19 -12.21
C ASN A 4 12.57 4.30 -12.55
N ARG A 5 12.12 3.44 -13.45
CA ARG A 5 10.72 3.42 -13.87
C ARG A 5 10.18 2.01 -13.68
N ILE A 6 9.10 1.92 -12.94
CA ILE A 6 8.38 0.67 -12.72
C ILE A 6 6.89 0.96 -12.80
N THR A 7 6.13 0.07 -13.44
CA THR A 7 4.69 0.22 -13.52
C THR A 7 4.00 -0.33 -12.27
N PRO A 8 2.82 0.18 -11.92
CA PRO A 8 2.02 -0.44 -10.85
C PRO A 8 1.76 -1.92 -11.10
N ALA A 9 1.50 -2.31 -12.35
CA ALA A 9 1.28 -3.71 -12.70
C ALA A 9 2.50 -4.58 -12.41
N ALA A 10 3.72 -4.10 -12.69
CA ALA A 10 4.94 -4.83 -12.39
C ALA A 10 5.15 -4.99 -10.88
N LEU A 11 4.84 -3.96 -10.09
CA LEU A 11 4.89 -4.03 -8.63
C LEU A 11 3.90 -5.06 -8.09
N VAL A 12 2.67 -5.05 -8.58
CA VAL A 12 1.64 -6.02 -8.16
C VAL A 12 2.10 -7.44 -8.50
N LYS A 13 2.69 -7.65 -9.68
CA LYS A 13 3.21 -8.95 -10.07
C LYS A 13 4.31 -9.43 -9.11
N ALA A 14 5.24 -8.55 -8.77
CA ALA A 14 6.30 -8.87 -7.82
C ALA A 14 5.73 -9.23 -6.44
N LEU A 15 4.72 -8.49 -5.97
CA LEU A 15 4.05 -8.76 -4.71
C LEU A 15 3.33 -10.10 -4.72
N GLN A 16 2.64 -10.43 -5.81
CA GLN A 16 1.95 -11.71 -5.97
C GLN A 16 2.93 -12.88 -5.94
N LEU A 17 4.08 -12.74 -6.62
CA LEU A 17 5.12 -13.76 -6.61
C LEU A 17 5.71 -13.94 -5.21
N SER A 18 5.90 -12.85 -4.48
CA SER A 18 6.40 -12.89 -3.10
C SER A 18 5.41 -13.62 -2.18
N ALA A 19 4.12 -13.34 -2.31
CA ALA A 19 3.09 -13.98 -1.50
C ALA A 19 2.97 -15.48 -1.78
N ALA A 20 3.29 -15.92 -3.01
CA ALA A 20 3.22 -17.33 -3.39
C ALA A 20 4.42 -18.16 -2.94
N ARG A 21 5.48 -17.52 -2.42
CA ARG A 21 6.72 -18.20 -2.05
C ARG A 21 6.92 -18.19 -0.54
N PRO A 22 6.90 -19.35 0.12
CA PRO A 22 7.09 -19.42 1.58
C PRO A 22 8.39 -18.78 2.07
N GLU A 23 9.48 -18.88 1.30
CA GLU A 23 10.77 -18.29 1.66
C GLU A 23 10.76 -16.76 1.69
N LEU A 24 9.75 -16.13 1.11
CA LEU A 24 9.59 -14.67 1.12
C LEU A 24 8.57 -14.19 2.15
N SER A 25 7.99 -15.08 2.93
CA SER A 25 6.97 -14.71 3.92
C SER A 25 7.50 -13.74 4.98
N ALA A 26 8.80 -13.82 5.31
CA ALA A 26 9.41 -12.90 6.26
C ALA A 26 9.41 -11.45 5.73
N VAL A 27 9.54 -11.27 4.40
CA VAL A 27 9.45 -9.95 3.78
C VAL A 27 8.07 -9.37 3.99
N LEU A 28 7.02 -10.17 3.77
CA LEU A 28 5.64 -9.75 3.97
C LEU A 28 5.36 -9.39 5.42
N ALA A 29 5.85 -10.20 6.36
CA ALA A 29 5.65 -9.97 7.78
C ALA A 29 6.39 -8.71 8.26
N GLY A 30 7.46 -8.31 7.58
CA GLY A 30 8.23 -7.12 7.92
C GLY A 30 7.71 -5.81 7.34
N LEU A 31 6.67 -5.85 6.48
CA LEU A 31 6.11 -4.63 5.94
C LEU A 31 5.44 -3.77 7.04
N PRO A 32 5.52 -2.44 6.94
CA PRO A 32 4.77 -1.56 7.84
C PRO A 32 3.28 -1.87 7.83
N VAL A 33 2.65 -1.76 9.00
CA VAL A 33 1.22 -1.99 9.17
C VAL A 33 0.52 -0.65 9.39
N ALA A 34 -0.59 -0.43 8.70
CA ALA A 34 -1.37 0.81 8.76
C ALA A 34 -1.73 1.16 10.20
N ALA A 35 -1.43 2.39 10.60
CA ALA A 35 -1.65 2.97 11.91
C ALA A 35 -0.95 2.22 13.06
N ALA A 36 0.00 1.33 12.79
CA ALA A 36 0.62 0.52 13.84
C ALA A 36 2.14 0.55 13.82
N THR A 37 2.80 0.28 12.68
CA THR A 37 4.25 0.13 12.65
C THR A 37 4.91 0.84 11.47
N GLY A 38 6.21 1.08 11.61
CA GLY A 38 7.07 1.61 10.55
C GLY A 38 6.62 2.97 10.06
N THR A 39 6.82 3.23 8.78
CA THR A 39 6.45 4.50 8.14
C THR A 39 4.94 4.73 8.08
N LEU A 40 4.14 3.73 8.34
CA LEU A 40 2.68 3.85 8.38
C LEU A 40 2.11 4.04 9.79
N GLY A 41 2.96 4.11 10.81
CA GLY A 41 2.53 4.17 12.20
C GLY A 41 1.65 5.38 12.54
N THR A 42 1.86 6.51 11.85
CA THR A 42 1.10 7.75 12.06
C THR A 42 0.12 8.06 10.93
N ARG A 43 0.00 7.17 9.96
CA ARG A 43 -0.90 7.32 8.82
C ARG A 43 -2.23 6.62 9.08
N PHE A 44 -3.19 6.77 8.18
CA PHE A 44 -4.52 6.16 8.29
C PHE A 44 -5.29 6.66 9.51
N ALA A 45 -5.09 7.94 9.86
CA ALA A 45 -5.64 8.49 11.10
C ALA A 45 -7.07 9.03 10.97
N ASP A 46 -7.54 9.31 9.75
CA ASP A 46 -8.88 9.84 9.53
C ASP A 46 -9.94 8.74 9.39
N ASP A 47 -11.20 9.15 9.44
CA ASP A 47 -12.32 8.19 9.36
C ASP A 47 -12.40 7.48 8.01
N GLN A 48 -11.98 8.16 6.92
CA GLN A 48 -12.02 7.59 5.58
C GLN A 48 -11.01 6.46 5.39
N SER A 49 -9.95 6.43 6.19
CA SER A 49 -8.93 5.37 6.12
C SER A 49 -9.04 4.37 7.27
N ALA A 50 -10.05 4.49 8.12
CA ALA A 50 -10.19 3.66 9.32
C ALA A 50 -10.23 2.15 9.02
N ALA A 51 -10.85 1.75 7.91
CA ALA A 51 -10.96 0.33 7.54
C ALA A 51 -9.59 -0.32 7.28
N ALA A 52 -8.57 0.45 6.97
CA ALA A 52 -7.23 -0.07 6.69
C ALA A 52 -6.41 -0.33 7.95
N ARG A 53 -6.79 0.26 9.08
CA ARG A 53 -5.96 0.23 10.29
C ARG A 53 -5.76 -1.20 10.78
N GLY A 54 -4.48 -1.59 10.94
CA GLY A 54 -4.12 -2.93 11.38
C GLY A 54 -4.24 -4.00 10.31
N LEU A 55 -4.78 -3.69 9.13
CA LEU A 55 -5.01 -4.66 8.06
C LEU A 55 -4.06 -4.47 6.88
N VAL A 56 -3.88 -3.23 6.41
CA VAL A 56 -3.00 -2.94 5.29
C VAL A 56 -1.55 -3.07 5.73
N ARG A 57 -0.78 -3.86 4.97
CA ARG A 57 0.67 -3.98 5.13
C ARG A 57 1.31 -3.48 3.84
N ALA A 58 2.05 -2.38 3.93
CA ALA A 58 2.53 -1.72 2.71
C ALA A 58 3.81 -0.93 2.96
N LYS A 59 4.53 -0.65 1.88
CA LYS A 59 5.69 0.22 1.88
C LYS A 59 5.36 1.48 1.10
N SER A 60 5.64 2.61 1.71
CA SER A 60 5.52 3.91 1.07
C SER A 60 6.83 4.30 0.39
N GLY A 61 6.72 5.13 -0.64
CA GLY A 61 7.85 5.76 -1.31
C GLY A 61 7.52 7.21 -1.59
N SER A 62 8.53 8.08 -1.52
CA SER A 62 8.32 9.51 -1.72
C SER A 62 9.59 10.14 -2.29
N LEU A 63 9.43 10.83 -3.41
CA LEU A 63 10.41 11.75 -4.00
C LEU A 63 9.65 13.01 -4.41
N ASP A 64 10.38 14.06 -4.79
CA ASP A 64 9.74 15.31 -5.23
C ASP A 64 8.76 15.03 -6.38
N GLY A 65 7.49 15.33 -6.16
CA GLY A 65 6.44 15.15 -7.15
C GLY A 65 6.02 13.71 -7.42
N VAL A 66 6.58 12.73 -6.68
CA VAL A 66 6.25 11.31 -6.84
C VAL A 66 5.95 10.71 -5.48
N SER A 67 4.85 9.97 -5.37
CA SER A 67 4.53 9.21 -4.17
C SER A 67 3.97 7.85 -4.55
N SER A 68 4.16 6.88 -3.68
CA SER A 68 3.68 5.53 -3.91
C SER A 68 3.29 4.84 -2.60
N LEU A 69 2.41 3.86 -2.74
CA LEU A 69 2.08 2.93 -1.67
C LEU A 69 1.81 1.57 -2.32
N ALA A 70 2.51 0.54 -1.88
CA ALA A 70 2.37 -0.79 -2.46
C ALA A 70 2.44 -1.86 -1.36
N GLY A 71 1.59 -2.85 -1.43
CA GLY A 71 1.54 -3.90 -0.42
C GLY A 71 0.35 -4.81 -0.54
N TYR A 72 -0.17 -5.22 0.60
CA TYR A 72 -1.25 -6.20 0.69
C TYR A 72 -2.30 -5.76 1.69
N THR A 73 -3.53 -6.21 1.46
CA THR A 73 -4.62 -6.11 2.44
C THR A 73 -5.56 -7.29 2.26
N PRO A 74 -6.13 -7.84 3.36
CA PRO A 74 -7.23 -8.76 3.20
C PRO A 74 -8.47 -7.99 2.73
N SER A 75 -9.24 -8.61 1.83
CA SER A 75 -10.56 -8.10 1.45
C SER A 75 -11.60 -8.48 2.50
N SER A 76 -12.82 -7.97 2.36
CA SER A 76 -13.92 -8.28 3.28
C SER A 76 -14.28 -9.76 3.28
N ASP A 77 -13.99 -10.48 2.21
CA ASP A 77 -14.26 -11.93 2.09
C ASP A 77 -13.04 -12.80 2.48
N GLY A 78 -11.97 -12.18 2.99
CA GLY A 78 -10.79 -12.90 3.48
C GLY A 78 -9.73 -13.20 2.45
N ALA A 79 -9.91 -12.81 1.19
CA ALA A 79 -8.87 -12.97 0.17
C ALA A 79 -7.75 -11.95 0.38
N LEU A 80 -6.53 -12.29 -0.05
CA LEU A 80 -5.40 -11.38 0.01
C LEU A 80 -5.30 -10.59 -1.30
N ILE A 81 -5.39 -9.26 -1.19
CA ILE A 81 -5.28 -8.34 -2.32
C ILE A 81 -3.89 -7.72 -2.32
N ALA A 82 -3.14 -7.89 -3.43
CA ALA A 82 -1.92 -7.13 -3.68
C ALA A 82 -2.28 -5.85 -4.43
N PHE A 83 -1.70 -4.72 -4.03
CA PHE A 83 -1.98 -3.45 -4.67
C PHE A 83 -0.74 -2.58 -4.82
N ALA A 84 -0.79 -1.67 -5.78
CA ALA A 84 0.22 -0.64 -5.94
C ALA A 84 -0.44 0.63 -6.48
N VAL A 85 -0.16 1.75 -5.83
CA VAL A 85 -0.65 3.08 -6.24
C VAL A 85 0.57 3.98 -6.40
N ILE A 86 0.70 4.62 -7.56
CA ILE A 86 1.81 5.51 -7.87
C ILE A 86 1.25 6.80 -8.44
N GLY A 87 1.67 7.93 -7.89
CA GLY A 87 1.35 9.25 -8.41
C GLY A 87 2.60 9.99 -8.85
N ASN A 88 2.58 10.56 -10.05
CA ASN A 88 3.64 11.39 -10.61
C ASN A 88 3.13 12.82 -10.82
N GLY A 89 4.07 13.77 -10.89
CA GLY A 89 3.71 15.16 -11.14
C GLY A 89 2.83 15.75 -10.04
N LEU A 90 3.00 15.30 -8.81
CA LEU A 90 2.15 15.69 -7.69
C LEU A 90 2.59 17.05 -7.13
N PRO A 91 1.64 17.83 -6.54
CA PRO A 91 2.01 19.04 -5.83
C PRO A 91 3.00 18.76 -4.71
N THR A 92 3.98 19.65 -4.53
CA THR A 92 4.97 19.53 -3.47
C THR A 92 4.61 20.40 -2.26
N ASP A 93 3.56 21.21 -2.36
CA ASP A 93 3.08 22.12 -1.31
C ASP A 93 1.90 21.56 -0.51
N GLN A 94 1.49 20.33 -0.80
CA GLN A 94 0.36 19.68 -0.13
C GLN A 94 0.78 18.29 0.34
N ASP A 95 0.21 17.85 1.45
CA ASP A 95 0.36 16.46 1.89
C ASP A 95 -0.70 15.61 1.20
N ILE A 96 -0.27 14.81 0.22
CA ILE A 96 -1.16 13.96 -0.56
C ILE A 96 -1.21 12.52 -0.03
N ARG A 97 -0.48 12.19 1.04
CA ARG A 97 -0.46 10.85 1.60
C ARG A 97 -1.84 10.35 2.03
N PRO A 98 -2.73 11.19 2.59
CA PRO A 98 -4.08 10.72 2.93
C PRO A 98 -4.86 10.15 1.73
N TRP A 99 -4.64 10.67 0.53
CA TRP A 99 -5.30 10.15 -0.68
C TRP A 99 -4.92 8.68 -0.93
N PHE A 100 -3.63 8.36 -0.80
CA PHE A 100 -3.16 6.97 -0.94
C PHE A 100 -3.73 6.07 0.16
N ASP A 101 -3.84 6.59 1.38
CA ASP A 101 -4.41 5.87 2.50
C ASP A 101 -5.89 5.56 2.26
N HIS A 102 -6.64 6.50 1.66
CA HIS A 102 -8.05 6.29 1.33
C HIS A 102 -8.23 5.20 0.26
N VAL A 103 -7.34 5.16 -0.75
CA VAL A 103 -7.38 4.11 -1.77
C VAL A 103 -7.14 2.74 -1.13
N ALA A 104 -6.12 2.61 -0.29
CA ALA A 104 -5.83 1.36 0.40
C ALA A 104 -6.98 0.93 1.32
N ALA A 105 -7.61 1.88 2.00
CA ALA A 105 -8.74 1.59 2.88
C ALA A 105 -9.96 1.10 2.10
N ALA A 106 -10.19 1.66 0.90
CA ALA A 106 -11.26 1.19 0.04
C ALA A 106 -11.05 -0.27 -0.38
N LEU A 107 -9.81 -0.67 -0.62
CA LEU A 107 -9.49 -2.06 -0.93
C LEU A 107 -9.68 -2.98 0.28
N ALA A 108 -9.32 -2.52 1.48
CA ALA A 108 -9.49 -3.30 2.71
C ALA A 108 -10.96 -3.60 3.01
N GLY A 109 -11.87 -2.70 2.62
CA GLY A 109 -13.30 -2.92 2.80
C GLY A 109 -14.00 -3.52 1.59
N CYS A 110 -13.26 -3.89 0.56
CA CYS A 110 -13.81 -4.30 -0.73
C CYS A 110 -14.16 -5.79 -0.74
N ASP A 111 -15.28 -6.12 -1.38
CA ASP A 111 -15.65 -7.49 -1.75
C ASP A 111 -15.34 -7.71 -3.23
N CYS A 112 -14.12 -7.43 -3.63
CA CYS A 112 -13.74 -7.37 -5.04
C CYS A 112 -12.68 -8.40 -5.45
N ALA A 113 -12.40 -9.38 -4.63
CA ALA A 113 -11.41 -10.43 -4.91
C ALA A 113 -12.01 -11.67 -5.55
N GLY A 114 -13.26 -11.60 -5.93
CA GLY A 114 -14.01 -12.71 -6.52
C GLY A 114 -13.71 -12.95 -7.98
#